data_fcc4d1373a6863d0b42c84be24dd1a80
#
_entry.id   fcc4d1373a6863d0b42c84be24dd1a80
#
_cell.length_a   1.000
_cell.length_b   1.000
_cell.length_c   1.000
_cell.angle_alpha   90.00
_cell.angle_beta   90.00
_cell.angle_gamma   90.00
#
_symmetry.space_group_name_H-M   'P 1'
#
loop_
_entity.id
_entity.type
_entity.pdbx_description
1 polymer ?
#
loop_
_entity_poly.entity_id
_entity_poly.type
_entity_poly.pdbx_seq_one_letter_code
_entity_poly.pdbx_strand_id
1 'polypeptide(L)'
;MPKALLINEKEFKIDHSAENFMIDTFSLYHPFINFFYFCVVLLFSMFNQHPVFLGISYAGAFSYAVLLNGWKKTAKQSFLFTLPCLTIIALMNPLFNHYGVTMLYYVESSGNWITLESLVYGIVLGAVMFVVIQWFSCYNEIMTTDKFIYLFGKLIPALSLILSMALRFVPRFLGQLKLIRNGQKAMGKDISEGNLFDRIHAGLNMLSILITWALENAIETSDSMRSRGYGLKGRTAFSIYHFTRKDKYVFGIMIGLFTVFTGGCMRGASYATYDPRIILAGFSINGYEAPVVASKAWTILTYVSFGIFCFLPIIIDVIESVSFSHSRRKSAVNLEMTYKKIYETLEEKGTVL
;
A
#
# COMPACT_ATOMS: atom_id res chain seq x y z
N MET A 1 -46.85 -27.42 23.39
CA MET A 1 -45.70 -27.61 22.48
C MET A 1 -45.49 -26.35 21.66
N PRO A 2 -44.50 -25.51 21.89
CA PRO A 2 -44.19 -24.38 21.01
C PRO A 2 -43.20 -24.87 19.93
N LYS A 3 -43.66 -24.87 18.68
CA LYS A 3 -42.88 -25.00 17.46
C LYS A 3 -42.14 -23.67 17.16
N ALA A 4 -41.16 -23.33 17.95
CA ALA A 4 -40.41 -22.12 17.70
C ALA A 4 -38.97 -22.29 18.17
N LEU A 5 -38.18 -23.06 17.43
CA LEU A 5 -36.69 -23.01 17.40
C LEU A 5 -36.14 -23.98 16.33
N LEU A 6 -36.84 -24.10 15.19
CA LEU A 6 -36.18 -24.53 13.97
C LEU A 6 -35.63 -23.24 13.34
N ILE A 7 -34.50 -22.76 13.84
CA ILE A 7 -33.67 -21.80 13.14
C ILE A 7 -33.33 -22.45 11.80
N ASN A 8 -33.83 -21.82 10.74
CA ASN A 8 -33.74 -22.23 9.38
C ASN A 8 -32.26 -22.40 9.00
N GLU A 9 -31.77 -23.62 8.88
CA GLU A 9 -30.40 -23.95 8.46
C GLU A 9 -30.01 -23.33 7.10
N LYS A 10 -30.95 -22.72 6.39
CA LYS A 10 -30.72 -22.04 5.11
C LYS A 10 -30.26 -20.60 5.25
N GLU A 11 -30.41 -19.94 6.38
CA GLU A 11 -29.95 -18.55 6.59
C GLU A 11 -28.54 -18.46 7.24
N PHE A 12 -27.98 -19.56 7.71
CA PHE A 12 -26.59 -19.63 8.16
C PHE A 12 -25.66 -20.18 7.08
N LYS A 13 -25.91 -19.88 5.80
CA LYS A 13 -24.86 -19.83 4.81
C LYS A 13 -24.03 -18.59 5.12
N ILE A 14 -23.09 -18.75 6.04
CA ILE A 14 -21.90 -17.89 6.08
C ILE A 14 -21.38 -17.87 4.66
N ASP A 15 -21.42 -16.71 4.07
CA ASP A 15 -20.95 -16.48 2.72
C ASP A 15 -19.46 -16.90 2.68
N HIS A 16 -19.18 -18.09 2.15
CA HIS A 16 -17.83 -18.62 1.99
C HIS A 16 -16.96 -17.74 1.06
N SER A 17 -17.56 -16.72 0.43
CA SER A 17 -16.81 -15.66 -0.27
C SER A 17 -16.06 -14.73 0.70
N ALA A 18 -16.47 -14.69 1.98
CA ALA A 18 -15.78 -13.91 3.02
C ALA A 18 -14.60 -14.69 3.67
N GLU A 19 -14.49 -16.00 3.46
CA GLU A 19 -13.39 -16.81 4.02
C GLU A 19 -12.02 -16.59 3.35
N ASN A 20 -11.99 -15.96 2.17
CA ASN A 20 -10.75 -15.62 1.46
C ASN A 20 -10.28 -14.18 1.68
N PHE A 21 -10.93 -13.42 2.54
CA PHE A 21 -10.38 -12.15 3.00
C PHE A 21 -9.39 -12.45 4.12
N MET A 22 -8.14 -12.78 3.77
CA MET A 22 -7.06 -12.73 4.75
C MET A 22 -7.10 -11.31 5.32
N ILE A 23 -7.44 -11.22 6.61
CA ILE A 23 -7.40 -9.96 7.34
C ILE A 23 -5.96 -9.49 7.20
N ASP A 24 -5.75 -8.39 6.48
CA ASP A 24 -4.45 -7.76 6.35
C ASP A 24 -4.04 -7.23 7.72
N THR A 25 -3.37 -8.10 8.48
CA THR A 25 -2.98 -7.85 9.86
C THR A 25 -1.91 -6.78 9.93
N PHE A 26 -1.04 -6.72 8.89
CA PHE A 26 -0.02 -5.67 8.81
C PHE A 26 -0.65 -4.27 8.73
N SER A 27 -1.80 -4.13 8.08
CA SER A 27 -2.53 -2.85 8.03
C SER A 27 -3.01 -2.39 9.42
N LEU A 28 -3.25 -3.31 10.36
CA LEU A 28 -3.72 -2.99 11.71
C LEU A 28 -2.63 -2.45 12.64
N TYR A 29 -1.36 -2.60 12.27
CA TYR A 29 -0.25 -2.04 13.04
C TYR A 29 -0.27 -0.51 13.04
N HIS A 30 0.48 0.08 13.98
CA HIS A 30 0.56 1.52 14.13
C HIS A 30 0.96 2.20 12.81
N PRO A 31 0.29 3.29 12.38
CA PRO A 31 0.51 3.95 11.09
C PRO A 31 1.96 4.35 10.83
N PHE A 32 2.73 4.64 11.89
CA PHE A 32 4.14 4.96 11.80
C PHE A 32 4.98 3.76 11.30
N ILE A 33 4.64 2.54 11.71
CA ILE A 33 5.34 1.32 11.28
C ILE A 33 5.10 1.07 9.80
N ASN A 34 3.82 1.15 9.38
CA ASN A 34 3.45 0.99 7.97
C ASN A 34 4.15 2.03 7.09
N PHE A 35 4.11 3.29 7.50
CA PHE A 35 4.76 4.38 6.76
C PHE A 35 6.28 4.19 6.68
N PHE A 36 6.93 3.88 7.80
CA PHE A 36 8.38 3.63 7.84
C PHE A 36 8.78 2.47 6.93
N TYR A 37 8.03 1.37 6.97
CA TYR A 37 8.26 0.21 6.10
C TYR A 37 8.24 0.60 4.63
N PHE A 38 7.16 1.23 4.17
CA PHE A 38 7.01 1.62 2.77
C PHE A 38 8.03 2.67 2.36
N CYS A 39 8.34 3.64 3.22
CA CYS A 39 9.40 4.62 2.94
C CYS A 39 10.75 3.93 2.69
N VAL A 40 11.14 3.00 3.57
CA VAL A 40 12.41 2.28 3.44
C VAL A 40 12.44 1.45 2.16
N VAL A 41 11.40 0.66 1.88
CA VAL A 41 11.37 -0.21 0.69
C VAL A 41 11.34 0.60 -0.61
N LEU A 42 10.52 1.66 -0.67
CA LEU A 42 10.43 2.52 -1.85
C LEU A 42 11.74 3.25 -2.12
N LEU A 43 12.30 3.91 -1.10
CA LEU A 43 13.56 4.64 -1.25
C LEU A 43 14.70 3.69 -1.62
N PHE A 44 14.80 2.54 -0.94
CA PHE A 44 15.85 1.58 -1.24
C PHE A 44 15.72 1.01 -2.65
N SER A 45 14.52 0.63 -3.09
CA SER A 45 14.28 0.13 -4.44
C SER A 45 14.50 1.19 -5.53
N MET A 46 14.27 2.46 -5.22
CA MET A 46 14.47 3.57 -6.15
C MET A 46 15.96 3.90 -6.36
N PHE A 47 16.75 3.88 -5.29
CA PHE A 47 18.16 4.23 -5.36
C PHE A 47 19.08 3.05 -5.68
N ASN A 48 18.61 1.82 -5.48
CA ASN A 48 19.42 0.64 -5.72
C ASN A 48 19.15 0.06 -7.12
N GLN A 49 20.15 0.15 -7.98
CA GLN A 49 20.08 -0.33 -9.36
C GLN A 49 20.66 -1.75 -9.54
N HIS A 50 20.98 -2.45 -8.45
CA HIS A 50 21.51 -3.80 -8.54
C HIS A 50 20.39 -4.81 -8.88
N PRO A 51 20.51 -5.62 -9.96
CA PRO A 51 19.40 -6.43 -10.47
C PRO A 51 18.90 -7.49 -9.48
N VAL A 52 19.77 -8.02 -8.60
CA VAL A 52 19.37 -9.00 -7.59
C VAL A 52 18.44 -8.35 -6.54
N PHE A 53 18.77 -7.15 -6.06
CA PHE A 53 17.91 -6.43 -5.12
C PHE A 53 16.56 -6.06 -5.75
N LEU A 54 16.56 -5.66 -7.01
CA LEU A 54 15.33 -5.37 -7.75
C LEU A 54 14.46 -6.62 -7.92
N GLY A 55 15.08 -7.77 -8.24
CA GLY A 55 14.38 -9.05 -8.33
C GLY A 55 13.74 -9.48 -7.01
N ILE A 56 14.48 -9.37 -5.90
CA ILE A 56 13.96 -9.68 -4.55
C ILE A 56 12.82 -8.71 -4.17
N SER A 57 13.01 -7.41 -4.40
CA SER A 57 12.00 -6.39 -4.13
C SER A 57 10.74 -6.60 -4.94
N TYR A 58 10.88 -6.93 -6.23
CA TYR A 58 9.74 -7.26 -7.09
C TYR A 58 8.98 -8.50 -6.60
N ALA A 59 9.69 -9.57 -6.28
CA ALA A 59 9.07 -10.80 -5.76
C ALA A 59 8.27 -10.53 -4.47
N GLY A 60 8.83 -9.73 -3.55
CA GLY A 60 8.14 -9.30 -2.33
C GLY A 60 6.91 -8.45 -2.62
N ALA A 61 7.05 -7.40 -3.47
CA ALA A 61 5.97 -6.51 -3.85
C ALA A 61 4.83 -7.24 -4.57
N PHE A 62 5.17 -8.12 -5.53
CA PHE A 62 4.19 -8.89 -6.28
C PHE A 62 3.43 -9.87 -5.39
N SER A 63 4.16 -10.63 -4.55
CA SER A 63 3.54 -11.57 -3.61
C SER A 63 2.59 -10.87 -2.63
N TYR A 64 2.99 -9.71 -2.11
CA TYR A 64 2.17 -8.94 -1.21
C TYR A 64 0.95 -8.30 -1.91
N ALA A 65 1.13 -7.76 -3.11
CA ALA A 65 0.02 -7.24 -3.91
C ALA A 65 -1.00 -8.33 -4.28
N VAL A 66 -0.56 -9.57 -4.51
CA VAL A 66 -1.45 -10.71 -4.74
C VAL A 66 -2.29 -11.01 -3.50
N LEU A 67 -1.71 -10.94 -2.30
CA LEU A 67 -2.45 -11.12 -1.05
C LEU A 67 -3.48 -10.02 -0.84
N LEU A 68 -3.14 -8.76 -1.11
CA LEU A 68 -4.03 -7.60 -0.91
C LEU A 68 -5.15 -7.51 -1.95
N ASN A 69 -4.79 -7.60 -3.22
CA ASN A 69 -5.68 -7.30 -4.35
C ASN A 69 -6.20 -8.54 -5.09
N GLY A 70 -5.63 -9.70 -4.79
CA GLY A 70 -5.90 -10.95 -5.49
C GLY A 70 -5.11 -11.08 -6.80
N TRP A 71 -4.88 -12.33 -7.22
CA TRP A 71 -4.05 -12.66 -8.39
C TRP A 71 -4.49 -11.97 -9.69
N LYS A 72 -5.80 -12.00 -10.00
CA LYS A 72 -6.33 -11.47 -11.26
C LYS A 72 -6.10 -9.96 -11.43
N LYS A 73 -6.35 -9.18 -10.37
CA LYS A 73 -6.20 -7.72 -10.39
C LYS A 73 -4.72 -7.34 -10.47
N THR A 74 -3.88 -7.98 -9.67
CA THR A 74 -2.42 -7.73 -9.64
C THR A 74 -1.76 -8.12 -10.96
N ALA A 75 -2.05 -9.30 -11.50
CA ALA A 75 -1.51 -9.72 -12.78
C ALA A 75 -1.96 -8.81 -13.94
N LYS A 76 -3.23 -8.40 -13.96
CA LYS A 76 -3.73 -7.45 -14.95
C LYS A 76 -3.03 -6.10 -14.86
N GLN A 77 -2.83 -5.56 -13.66
CA GLN A 77 -2.11 -4.30 -13.44
C GLN A 77 -0.65 -4.41 -13.90
N SER A 78 0.04 -5.47 -13.52
CA SER A 78 1.44 -5.70 -13.89
C SER A 78 1.61 -5.87 -15.41
N PHE A 79 0.74 -6.66 -16.05
CA PHE A 79 0.86 -6.97 -17.47
C PHE A 79 0.37 -5.82 -18.37
N LEU A 80 -0.78 -5.20 -18.03
CA LEU A 80 -1.41 -4.22 -18.91
C LEU A 80 -0.81 -2.82 -18.76
N PHE A 81 -0.34 -2.47 -17.58
CA PHE A 81 0.14 -1.11 -17.29
C PHE A 81 1.64 -1.07 -17.04
N THR A 82 2.16 -1.92 -16.16
CA THR A 82 3.54 -1.80 -15.70
C THR A 82 4.54 -2.34 -16.73
N LEU A 83 4.22 -3.45 -17.42
CA LEU A 83 5.11 -4.03 -18.44
C LEU A 83 5.29 -3.12 -19.68
N PRO A 84 4.25 -2.50 -20.27
CA PRO A 84 4.45 -1.55 -21.35
C PRO A 84 5.29 -0.35 -20.93
N CYS A 85 5.12 0.16 -19.71
CA CYS A 85 5.93 1.26 -19.17
C CYS A 85 7.41 0.87 -19.08
N LEU A 86 7.72 -0.33 -18.58
CA LEU A 86 9.07 -0.89 -18.56
C LEU A 86 9.66 -0.97 -19.97
N THR A 87 8.89 -1.48 -20.93
CA THR A 87 9.35 -1.65 -22.32
C THR A 87 9.67 -0.29 -22.96
N ILE A 88 8.83 0.72 -22.74
CA ILE A 88 9.06 2.07 -23.24
C ILE A 88 10.36 2.65 -22.67
N ILE A 89 10.57 2.56 -21.35
CA ILE A 89 11.78 3.08 -20.68
C ILE A 89 13.02 2.34 -21.18
N ALA A 90 12.95 1.00 -21.30
CA ALA A 90 14.06 0.18 -21.76
C ALA A 90 14.48 0.51 -23.21
N LEU A 91 13.51 0.83 -24.08
CA LEU A 91 13.79 1.19 -25.48
C LEU A 91 14.21 2.65 -25.64
N MET A 92 13.66 3.56 -24.82
CA MET A 92 14.01 4.99 -24.89
C MET A 92 15.44 5.25 -24.41
N ASN A 93 15.92 4.52 -23.40
CA ASN A 93 17.24 4.78 -22.84
C ASN A 93 18.38 4.64 -23.87
N PRO A 94 18.49 3.58 -24.70
CA PRO A 94 19.52 3.47 -25.73
C PRO A 94 19.44 4.52 -26.85
N LEU A 95 18.28 5.15 -27.04
CA LEU A 95 18.10 6.22 -28.03
C LEU A 95 18.67 7.56 -27.56
N PHE A 96 18.72 7.79 -26.25
CA PHE A 96 19.22 9.04 -25.67
C PHE A 96 20.61 8.89 -25.04
N ASN A 97 20.92 7.72 -24.48
CA ASN A 97 22.19 7.43 -23.82
C ASN A 97 23.03 6.48 -24.69
N HIS A 98 24.21 6.94 -25.08
CA HIS A 98 25.12 6.20 -25.97
C HIS A 98 26.40 5.77 -25.23
N TYR A 99 26.35 5.68 -23.91
CA TYR A 99 27.48 5.26 -23.07
C TYR A 99 27.70 3.76 -23.21
N GLY A 100 28.97 3.34 -23.14
CA GLY A 100 29.38 1.95 -23.18
C GLY A 100 30.46 1.66 -24.22
N VAL A 101 31.06 0.49 -24.09
CA VAL A 101 32.19 0.03 -24.94
C VAL A 101 31.72 -0.96 -26.00
N THR A 102 30.64 -1.68 -25.75
CA THR A 102 30.15 -2.76 -26.63
C THR A 102 29.15 -2.21 -27.64
N MET A 103 29.60 -1.91 -28.86
CA MET A 103 28.78 -1.39 -29.95
C MET A 103 27.93 -2.52 -30.56
N LEU A 104 26.58 -2.33 -30.59
CA LEU A 104 25.63 -3.28 -31.17
C LEU A 104 25.17 -2.86 -32.56
N TYR A 105 24.66 -1.63 -32.67
CA TYR A 105 24.06 -1.14 -33.92
C TYR A 105 24.32 0.35 -34.11
N TYR A 106 24.67 0.73 -35.35
CA TYR A 106 24.85 2.12 -35.74
C TYR A 106 23.57 2.71 -36.32
N VAL A 107 23.09 3.80 -35.74
CA VAL A 107 21.89 4.51 -36.19
C VAL A 107 22.31 5.65 -37.11
N GLU A 108 22.15 5.49 -38.43
CA GLU A 108 22.56 6.49 -39.44
C GLU A 108 21.84 7.83 -39.24
N SER A 109 20.57 7.84 -38.79
CA SER A 109 19.80 9.07 -38.64
C SER A 109 20.25 9.95 -37.46
N SER A 110 20.85 9.39 -36.41
CA SER A 110 21.37 10.15 -35.25
C SER A 110 22.90 10.16 -35.18
N GLY A 111 23.59 9.42 -36.04
CA GLY A 111 25.04 9.36 -36.05
C GLY A 111 25.66 8.65 -34.83
N ASN A 112 24.89 7.92 -34.07
CA ASN A 112 25.29 7.35 -32.78
C ASN A 112 25.19 5.82 -32.76
N TRP A 113 26.00 5.19 -31.89
CA TRP A 113 25.99 3.77 -31.68
C TRP A 113 25.05 3.39 -30.54
N ILE A 114 24.19 2.41 -30.75
CA ILE A 114 23.46 1.76 -29.66
C ILE A 114 24.42 0.74 -29.03
N THR A 115 24.63 0.87 -27.71
CA THR A 115 25.54 -0.01 -26.95
C THR A 115 24.73 -1.00 -26.09
N LEU A 116 25.36 -2.15 -25.82
CA LEU A 116 24.74 -3.16 -24.94
C LEU A 116 24.55 -2.65 -23.54
N GLU A 117 25.51 -1.87 -23.03
CA GLU A 117 25.48 -1.28 -21.71
C GLU A 117 24.28 -0.31 -21.54
N SER A 118 24.01 0.51 -22.55
CA SER A 118 22.85 1.44 -22.52
C SER A 118 21.52 0.69 -22.57
N LEU A 119 21.44 -0.44 -23.30
CA LEU A 119 20.24 -1.28 -23.33
C LEU A 119 20.00 -1.95 -21.98
N VAL A 120 21.04 -2.56 -21.39
CA VAL A 120 20.94 -3.19 -20.06
C VAL A 120 20.56 -2.17 -18.99
N TYR A 121 21.17 -0.98 -19.03
CA TYR A 121 20.84 0.10 -18.11
C TYR A 121 19.38 0.54 -18.27
N GLY A 122 18.88 0.62 -19.52
CA GLY A 122 17.47 0.91 -19.79
C GLY A 122 16.52 -0.13 -19.21
N ILE A 123 16.86 -1.42 -19.31
CA ILE A 123 16.08 -2.51 -18.69
C ILE A 123 16.08 -2.36 -17.17
N VAL A 124 17.21 -2.05 -16.57
CA VAL A 124 17.32 -1.87 -15.10
C VAL A 124 16.50 -0.66 -14.64
N LEU A 125 16.58 0.47 -15.34
CA LEU A 125 15.73 1.63 -15.03
C LEU A 125 14.24 1.32 -15.17
N GLY A 126 13.87 0.59 -16.23
CA GLY A 126 12.51 0.09 -16.40
C GLY A 126 12.08 -0.82 -15.24
N ALA A 127 12.97 -1.70 -14.79
CA ALA A 127 12.71 -2.59 -13.65
C ALA A 127 12.56 -1.82 -12.33
N VAL A 128 13.36 -0.77 -12.10
CA VAL A 128 13.18 0.13 -10.95
C VAL A 128 11.77 0.73 -10.94
N MET A 129 11.34 1.31 -12.06
CA MET A 129 9.98 1.88 -12.19
C MET A 129 8.90 0.81 -12.00
N PHE A 130 9.12 -0.39 -12.53
CA PHE A 130 8.21 -1.51 -12.38
C PHE A 130 8.02 -1.90 -10.89
N VAL A 131 9.12 -2.02 -10.15
CA VAL A 131 9.12 -2.35 -8.72
C VAL A 131 8.46 -1.25 -7.89
N VAL A 132 8.80 0.02 -8.18
CA VAL A 132 8.26 1.18 -7.47
C VAL A 132 6.74 1.28 -7.65
N ILE A 133 6.23 1.13 -8.87
CA ILE A 133 4.78 1.13 -9.15
C ILE A 133 4.07 0.00 -8.39
N GLN A 134 4.70 -1.18 -8.32
CA GLN A 134 4.14 -2.31 -7.61
C GLN A 134 4.05 -2.05 -6.08
N TRP A 135 5.09 -1.48 -5.49
CA TRP A 135 5.08 -1.08 -4.07
C TRP A 135 4.09 0.05 -3.79
N PHE A 136 3.96 1.03 -4.70
CA PHE A 136 2.94 2.07 -4.57
C PHE A 136 1.51 1.51 -4.61
N SER A 137 1.29 0.45 -5.37
CA SER A 137 -0.01 -0.24 -5.37
C SER A 137 -0.33 -0.83 -3.99
N CYS A 138 0.66 -1.47 -3.34
CA CYS A 138 0.50 -1.97 -1.97
C CYS A 138 0.34 -0.83 -0.95
N TYR A 139 1.14 0.23 -1.08
CA TYR A 139 1.07 1.41 -0.22
C TYR A 139 -0.32 2.05 -0.21
N ASN A 140 -0.90 2.25 -1.39
CA ASN A 140 -2.22 2.89 -1.52
C ASN A 140 -3.35 2.07 -0.88
N GLU A 141 -3.21 0.74 -0.81
CA GLU A 141 -4.21 -0.12 -0.17
C GLU A 141 -4.08 -0.07 1.37
N ILE A 142 -2.86 -0.01 1.89
CA ILE A 142 -2.59 -0.08 3.33
C ILE A 142 -2.63 1.28 4.01
N MET A 143 -2.03 2.31 3.37
CA MET A 143 -1.97 3.67 3.90
C MET A 143 -3.24 4.44 3.56
N THR A 144 -4.28 4.23 4.37
CA THR A 144 -5.51 5.00 4.26
C THR A 144 -5.27 6.48 4.60
N THR A 145 -6.12 7.36 4.10
CA THR A 145 -6.05 8.80 4.34
C THR A 145 -6.09 9.15 5.83
N ASP A 146 -6.83 8.38 6.63
CA ASP A 146 -6.92 8.59 8.08
C ASP A 146 -5.59 8.31 8.79
N LYS A 147 -4.86 7.26 8.38
CA LYS A 147 -3.53 6.93 8.89
C LYS A 147 -2.52 8.03 8.53
N PHE A 148 -2.61 8.55 7.30
CA PHE A 148 -1.77 9.64 6.85
C PHE A 148 -2.02 10.92 7.66
N ILE A 149 -3.29 11.30 7.87
CA ILE A 149 -3.66 12.45 8.69
C ILE A 149 -3.17 12.28 10.13
N TYR A 150 -3.30 11.09 10.70
CA TYR A 150 -2.80 10.81 12.04
C TYR A 150 -1.28 11.00 12.15
N LEU A 151 -0.53 10.51 11.17
CA LEU A 151 0.93 10.58 11.17
C LEU A 151 1.45 12.03 11.13
N PHE A 152 0.90 12.82 10.19
CA PHE A 152 1.30 14.21 10.00
C PHE A 152 0.61 15.17 10.97
N GLY A 153 -0.50 14.74 11.58
CA GLY A 153 -1.25 15.55 12.52
C GLY A 153 -0.51 15.93 13.79
N LYS A 154 0.46 15.11 14.20
CA LYS A 154 1.35 15.45 15.32
C LYS A 154 2.38 16.50 14.95
N LEU A 155 2.80 16.54 13.69
CA LEU A 155 3.79 17.49 13.18
C LEU A 155 3.17 18.88 12.96
N ILE A 156 1.99 18.92 12.34
CA ILE A 156 1.28 20.16 11.99
C ILE A 156 -0.21 20.00 12.38
N PRO A 157 -0.56 20.27 13.66
CA PRO A 157 -1.93 20.04 14.17
C PRO A 157 -3.00 20.83 13.41
N ALA A 158 -2.70 22.05 12.97
CA ALA A 158 -3.64 22.88 12.21
C ALA A 158 -3.94 22.28 10.84
N LEU A 159 -2.93 21.79 10.12
CA LEU A 159 -3.09 21.15 8.81
C LEU A 159 -3.87 19.84 8.91
N SER A 160 -3.61 19.05 9.93
CA SER A 160 -4.34 17.80 10.20
C SER A 160 -5.84 18.05 10.41
N LEU A 161 -6.17 19.12 11.18
CA LEU A 161 -7.55 19.50 11.41
C LEU A 161 -8.23 19.91 10.09
N ILE A 162 -7.60 20.77 9.31
CA ILE A 162 -8.11 21.24 8.01
C ILE A 162 -8.32 20.06 7.06
N LEU A 163 -7.31 19.17 6.95
CA LEU A 163 -7.37 18.03 6.05
C LEU A 163 -8.46 17.03 6.46
N SER A 164 -8.57 16.73 7.75
CA SER A 164 -9.64 15.86 8.29
C SER A 164 -11.03 16.41 8.00
N MET A 165 -11.22 17.73 8.14
CA MET A 165 -12.47 18.38 7.78
C MET A 165 -12.72 18.34 6.27
N ALA A 166 -11.73 18.70 5.46
CA ALA A 166 -11.85 18.71 4.00
C ALA A 166 -12.28 17.34 3.47
N LEU A 167 -11.64 16.26 3.92
CA LEU A 167 -11.98 14.90 3.50
C LEU A 167 -13.40 14.48 3.93
N ARG A 168 -13.84 14.92 5.10
CA ARG A 168 -15.22 14.68 5.55
C ARG A 168 -16.24 15.46 4.70
N PHE A 169 -15.87 16.64 4.21
CA PHE A 169 -16.75 17.46 3.38
C PHE A 169 -16.91 16.92 1.96
N VAL A 170 -15.92 16.21 1.39
CA VAL A 170 -15.99 15.68 0.03
C VAL A 170 -17.26 14.83 -0.22
N PRO A 171 -17.60 13.81 0.60
CA PRO A 171 -18.83 13.04 0.41
C PRO A 171 -20.09 13.91 0.55
N ARG A 172 -20.08 14.89 1.46
CA ARG A 172 -21.19 15.82 1.67
C ARG A 172 -21.42 16.73 0.47
N PHE A 173 -20.34 17.24 -0.15
CA PHE A 173 -20.41 18.06 -1.35
C PHE A 173 -20.92 17.25 -2.55
N LEU A 174 -20.48 15.99 -2.70
CA LEU A 174 -21.00 15.11 -3.75
C LEU A 174 -22.49 14.83 -3.58
N GLY A 175 -22.95 14.66 -2.34
CA GLY A 175 -24.39 14.54 -2.03
C GLY A 175 -25.16 15.78 -2.40
N GLN A 176 -24.68 16.96 -2.00
CA GLN A 176 -25.29 18.25 -2.31
C GLN A 176 -25.30 18.55 -3.81
N LEU A 177 -24.21 18.23 -4.52
CA LEU A 177 -24.14 18.35 -5.97
C LEU A 177 -25.24 17.53 -6.67
N LYS A 178 -25.52 16.31 -6.20
CA LYS A 178 -26.61 15.48 -6.71
C LYS A 178 -27.97 16.12 -6.47
N LEU A 179 -28.19 16.72 -5.30
CA LEU A 179 -29.44 17.43 -4.98
C LEU A 179 -29.64 18.64 -5.87
N ILE A 180 -28.60 19.48 -6.04
CA ILE A 180 -28.63 20.65 -6.93
C ILE A 180 -28.91 20.22 -8.37
N ARG A 181 -28.22 19.17 -8.85
CA ARG A 181 -28.43 18.62 -10.19
C ARG A 181 -29.88 18.17 -10.40
N ASN A 182 -30.44 17.44 -9.46
CA ASN A 182 -31.82 16.96 -9.54
C ASN A 182 -32.82 18.13 -9.55
N GLY A 183 -32.56 19.18 -8.74
CA GLY A 183 -33.37 20.40 -8.77
C GLY A 183 -33.27 21.15 -10.08
N GLN A 184 -32.08 21.28 -10.68
CA GLN A 184 -31.89 21.91 -12.00
C GLN A 184 -32.58 21.09 -13.11
N LYS A 185 -32.49 19.75 -13.03
CA LYS A 185 -33.18 18.86 -13.97
C LYS A 185 -34.70 19.00 -13.89
N ALA A 186 -35.25 19.12 -12.69
CA ALA A 186 -36.70 19.36 -12.50
C ALA A 186 -37.16 20.69 -13.11
N MET A 187 -36.29 21.70 -13.24
CA MET A 187 -36.54 22.97 -13.89
C MET A 187 -36.23 22.98 -15.41
N GLY A 188 -35.96 21.82 -16.01
CA GLY A 188 -35.62 21.70 -17.43
C GLY A 188 -34.22 22.19 -17.82
N LYS A 189 -33.32 22.35 -16.85
CA LYS A 189 -31.92 22.78 -17.05
C LYS A 189 -30.94 21.63 -16.76
N ASP A 190 -31.09 20.52 -17.50
CA ASP A 190 -30.15 19.37 -17.32
C ASP A 190 -28.83 19.66 -18.05
N ILE A 191 -27.71 19.35 -17.39
CA ILE A 191 -26.35 19.40 -17.98
C ILE A 191 -26.22 18.40 -19.14
N SER A 192 -27.05 17.36 -19.19
CA SER A 192 -26.97 16.34 -20.23
C SER A 192 -27.60 16.75 -21.56
N GLU A 193 -28.38 17.83 -21.59
CA GLU A 193 -29.14 18.31 -22.76
C GLU A 193 -28.60 19.65 -23.26
N GLY A 194 -28.68 19.89 -24.57
CA GLY A 194 -28.28 21.13 -25.21
C GLY A 194 -26.83 21.14 -25.78
N ASN A 195 -26.47 22.30 -26.34
CA ASN A 195 -25.13 22.57 -26.91
C ASN A 195 -24.03 22.60 -25.84
N LEU A 196 -22.78 22.47 -26.26
CA LEU A 196 -21.62 22.54 -25.34
C LEU A 196 -21.65 23.82 -24.48
N PHE A 197 -22.02 24.96 -25.05
CA PHE A 197 -22.14 26.24 -24.34
C PHE A 197 -23.23 26.21 -23.27
N ASP A 198 -24.39 25.63 -23.57
CA ASP A 198 -25.51 25.50 -22.64
C ASP A 198 -25.13 24.59 -21.46
N ARG A 199 -24.44 23.49 -21.74
CA ARG A 199 -23.93 22.56 -20.72
C ARG A 199 -22.90 23.19 -19.79
N ILE A 200 -21.98 24.00 -20.34
CA ILE A 200 -20.99 24.75 -19.55
C ILE A 200 -21.71 25.77 -18.67
N HIS A 201 -22.69 26.50 -19.20
CA HIS A 201 -23.44 27.50 -18.45
C HIS A 201 -24.28 26.87 -17.33
N ALA A 202 -24.92 25.73 -17.59
CA ALA A 202 -25.63 24.95 -16.57
C ALA A 202 -24.66 24.45 -15.47
N GLY A 203 -23.46 23.99 -15.87
CA GLY A 203 -22.42 23.57 -14.94
C GLY A 203 -21.91 24.72 -14.04
N LEU A 204 -21.68 25.90 -14.61
CA LEU A 204 -21.28 27.09 -13.88
C LEU A 204 -22.36 27.54 -12.88
N ASN A 205 -23.62 27.50 -13.27
CA ASN A 205 -24.73 27.79 -12.37
C ASN A 205 -24.79 26.82 -11.19
N MET A 206 -24.63 25.51 -11.44
CA MET A 206 -24.56 24.53 -10.37
C MET A 206 -23.38 24.75 -9.44
N LEU A 207 -22.22 25.07 -10.00
CA LEU A 207 -21.02 25.41 -9.20
C LEU A 207 -21.24 26.63 -8.33
N SER A 208 -21.87 27.69 -8.86
CA SER A 208 -22.21 28.90 -8.13
C SER A 208 -23.12 28.59 -6.91
N ILE A 209 -24.18 27.80 -7.12
CA ILE A 209 -25.09 27.37 -6.04
C ILE A 209 -24.32 26.53 -4.99
N LEU A 210 -23.46 25.60 -5.46
CA LEU A 210 -22.67 24.77 -4.57
C LEU A 210 -21.69 25.59 -3.72
N ILE A 211 -21.04 26.61 -4.32
CA ILE A 211 -20.13 27.52 -3.61
C ILE A 211 -20.89 28.32 -2.55
N THR A 212 -22.02 28.89 -2.89
CA THR A 212 -22.84 29.66 -1.94
C THR A 212 -23.24 28.78 -0.75
N TRP A 213 -23.75 27.58 -1.01
CA TRP A 213 -24.09 26.62 0.02
C TRP A 213 -22.86 26.20 0.87
N ALA A 214 -21.69 26.01 0.22
CA ALA A 214 -20.46 25.65 0.93
C ALA A 214 -19.98 26.75 1.87
N LEU A 215 -20.07 28.02 1.46
CA LEU A 215 -19.71 29.18 2.29
C LEU A 215 -20.64 29.32 3.50
N GLU A 216 -21.94 29.18 3.29
CA GLU A 216 -22.94 29.17 4.38
C GLU A 216 -22.65 28.07 5.41
N ASN A 217 -22.45 26.82 4.93
CA ASN A 217 -22.07 25.71 5.78
C ASN A 217 -20.73 25.92 6.51
N ALA A 218 -19.77 26.60 5.89
CA ALA A 218 -18.49 26.89 6.52
C ALA A 218 -18.64 27.86 7.69
N ILE A 219 -19.50 28.88 7.57
CA ILE A 219 -19.80 29.82 8.65
C ILE A 219 -20.47 29.08 9.81
N GLU A 220 -21.55 28.34 9.55
CA GLU A 220 -22.26 27.55 10.58
C GLU A 220 -21.34 26.55 11.29
N THR A 221 -20.48 25.86 10.51
CA THR A 221 -19.50 24.91 11.05
C THR A 221 -18.49 25.63 11.94
N SER A 222 -18.00 26.80 11.52
CA SER A 222 -17.06 27.61 12.30
C SER A 222 -17.67 28.02 13.64
N ASP A 223 -18.90 28.51 13.65
CA ASP A 223 -19.60 28.93 14.88
C ASP A 223 -19.87 27.73 15.80
N SER A 224 -20.30 26.61 15.24
CA SER A 224 -20.47 25.37 16.00
C SER A 224 -19.15 24.86 16.60
N MET A 225 -18.04 25.01 15.90
CA MET A 225 -16.71 24.63 16.40
C MET A 225 -16.26 25.58 17.51
N ARG A 226 -16.48 26.87 17.34
CA ARG A 226 -16.14 27.89 18.33
C ARG A 226 -16.91 27.65 19.65
N SER A 227 -18.20 27.34 19.58
CA SER A 227 -19.03 27.01 20.75
C SER A 227 -18.57 25.74 21.48
N ARG A 228 -17.96 24.77 20.75
CA ARG A 228 -17.38 23.55 21.32
C ARG A 228 -15.95 23.73 21.85
N GLY A 229 -15.43 24.97 21.90
CA GLY A 229 -14.10 25.26 22.41
C GLY A 229 -12.95 24.88 21.50
N TYR A 230 -13.17 24.79 20.19
CA TYR A 230 -12.06 24.64 19.23
C TYR A 230 -11.18 25.89 19.27
N GLY A 231 -9.85 25.68 19.37
CA GLY A 231 -8.86 26.77 19.49
C GLY A 231 -8.45 27.13 20.91
N LEU A 232 -9.08 26.56 21.94
CA LEU A 232 -8.64 26.77 23.32
C LEU A 232 -7.32 26.02 23.60
N LYS A 233 -6.45 26.65 24.40
CA LYS A 233 -5.17 26.05 24.84
C LYS A 233 -5.43 24.81 25.72
N GLY A 234 -4.64 23.76 25.52
CA GLY A 234 -4.73 22.52 26.32
C GLY A 234 -5.71 21.48 25.79
N ARG A 235 -6.32 21.68 24.62
CA ARG A 235 -7.18 20.68 24.01
C ARG A 235 -6.37 19.51 23.49
N THR A 236 -6.75 18.28 23.90
CA THR A 236 -6.17 17.03 23.38
C THR A 236 -7.00 16.48 22.23
N ALA A 237 -6.36 15.93 21.22
CA ALA A 237 -7.03 15.18 20.15
C ALA A 237 -7.19 13.72 20.57
N PHE A 238 -8.38 13.16 20.38
CA PHE A 238 -8.59 11.73 20.55
C PHE A 238 -7.82 10.98 19.45
N SER A 239 -7.00 10.02 19.86
CA SER A 239 -6.23 9.17 18.95
C SER A 239 -6.69 7.73 19.12
N ILE A 240 -7.10 7.11 18.01
CA ILE A 240 -7.47 5.69 17.95
C ILE A 240 -6.21 4.81 17.98
N TYR A 241 -5.08 5.33 17.49
CA TYR A 241 -3.86 4.56 17.35
C TYR A 241 -2.98 4.69 18.60
N HIS A 242 -2.71 3.56 19.24
CA HIS A 242 -1.81 3.46 20.39
C HIS A 242 -0.66 2.50 20.05
N PHE A 243 0.53 2.86 20.46
CA PHE A 243 1.72 2.03 20.23
C PHE A 243 1.72 0.83 21.20
N THR A 244 1.44 -0.36 20.69
CA THR A 244 1.34 -1.59 21.48
C THR A 244 2.70 -2.26 21.71
N ARG A 245 2.77 -3.27 22.59
CA ARG A 245 4.00 -4.05 22.75
C ARG A 245 4.40 -4.80 21.48
N LYS A 246 3.43 -5.30 20.73
CA LYS A 246 3.65 -5.97 19.43
C LYS A 246 4.29 -5.00 18.43
N ASP A 247 3.80 -3.76 18.36
CA ASP A 247 4.36 -2.72 17.50
C ASP A 247 5.84 -2.46 17.79
N LYS A 248 6.23 -2.44 19.06
CA LYS A 248 7.65 -2.26 19.48
C LYS A 248 8.54 -3.39 18.98
N TYR A 249 8.08 -4.65 19.07
CA TYR A 249 8.85 -5.80 18.60
C TYR A 249 9.01 -5.79 17.08
N VAL A 250 7.93 -5.57 16.34
CA VAL A 250 7.97 -5.49 14.87
C VAL A 250 8.88 -4.34 14.42
N PHE A 251 8.74 -3.17 15.03
CA PHE A 251 9.60 -2.03 14.73
C PHE A 251 11.08 -2.29 15.06
N GLY A 252 11.38 -2.97 16.16
CA GLY A 252 12.73 -3.39 16.51
C GLY A 252 13.33 -4.34 15.47
N ILE A 253 12.58 -5.33 15.01
CA ILE A 253 13.00 -6.24 13.93
C ILE A 253 13.26 -5.46 12.64
N MET A 254 12.36 -4.52 12.27
CA MET A 254 12.52 -3.70 11.08
C MET A 254 13.80 -2.86 11.12
N ILE A 255 14.08 -2.20 12.24
CA ILE A 255 15.34 -1.42 12.41
C ILE A 255 16.55 -2.34 12.36
N GLY A 256 16.51 -3.51 13.01
CA GLY A 256 17.60 -4.48 12.96
C GLY A 256 17.91 -4.93 11.53
N LEU A 257 16.91 -5.33 10.76
CA LEU A 257 17.07 -5.69 9.36
C LEU A 257 17.56 -4.52 8.51
N PHE A 258 17.00 -3.32 8.72
CA PHE A 258 17.42 -2.10 8.04
C PHE A 258 18.89 -1.79 8.25
N THR A 259 19.39 -1.87 9.48
CA THR A 259 20.79 -1.61 9.80
C THR A 259 21.73 -2.66 9.19
N VAL A 260 21.33 -3.93 9.16
CA VAL A 260 22.12 -5.01 8.56
C VAL A 260 22.25 -4.83 7.05
N PHE A 261 21.14 -4.66 6.32
CA PHE A 261 21.25 -4.54 4.86
C PHE A 261 21.85 -3.20 4.42
N THR A 262 21.60 -2.08 5.13
CA THR A 262 22.24 -0.79 4.85
C THR A 262 23.74 -0.86 5.12
N GLY A 263 24.16 -1.47 6.22
CA GLY A 263 25.57 -1.70 6.53
C GLY A 263 26.28 -2.58 5.49
N GLY A 264 25.61 -3.57 4.93
CA GLY A 264 26.11 -4.36 3.81
C GLY A 264 26.25 -3.55 2.51
N CYS A 265 25.26 -2.69 2.21
CA CYS A 265 25.32 -1.78 1.05
C CYS A 265 26.47 -0.77 1.16
N MET A 266 26.70 -0.21 2.35
CA MET A 266 27.84 0.69 2.59
C MET A 266 29.21 -0.01 2.37
N ARG A 267 29.26 -1.34 2.53
CA ARG A 267 30.44 -2.16 2.22
C ARG A 267 30.54 -2.58 0.75
N GLY A 268 29.69 -2.06 -0.11
CA GLY A 268 29.70 -2.31 -1.55
C GLY A 268 28.89 -3.50 -2.00
N ALA A 269 28.05 -4.14 -1.16
CA ALA A 269 27.22 -5.27 -1.58
C ALA A 269 26.14 -4.89 -2.63
N SER A 270 25.78 -3.61 -2.73
CA SER A 270 24.84 -3.08 -3.72
C SER A 270 25.50 -2.36 -4.88
N TYR A 271 26.83 -2.47 -5.01
CA TYR A 271 27.53 -1.77 -6.07
C TYR A 271 27.11 -2.27 -7.45
N ALA A 272 26.62 -1.38 -8.27
CA ALA A 272 26.24 -1.65 -9.65
C ALA A 272 26.58 -0.43 -10.51
N THR A 273 27.41 -0.62 -11.53
CA THR A 273 27.69 0.39 -12.56
C THR A 273 27.46 -0.20 -13.93
N TYR A 274 26.96 0.61 -14.83
CA TYR A 274 26.64 0.22 -16.20
C TYR A 274 27.43 1.05 -17.23
N ASP A 275 28.18 2.04 -16.77
CA ASP A 275 29.02 2.92 -17.56
C ASP A 275 30.45 2.97 -16.99
N PRO A 276 31.50 2.82 -17.79
CA PRO A 276 31.52 2.45 -19.20
C PRO A 276 31.35 0.94 -19.44
N ARG A 277 31.30 0.12 -18.39
CA ARG A 277 31.14 -1.34 -18.42
C ARG A 277 30.20 -1.79 -17.32
N ILE A 278 29.62 -2.96 -17.52
CA ILE A 278 28.71 -3.57 -16.54
C ILE A 278 29.56 -4.21 -15.45
N ILE A 279 29.54 -3.64 -14.23
CA ILE A 279 30.21 -4.17 -13.05
C ILE A 279 29.17 -4.30 -11.94
N LEU A 280 28.97 -5.53 -11.46
CA LEU A 280 28.00 -5.86 -10.42
C LEU A 280 28.69 -6.52 -9.23
N ALA A 281 28.35 -6.08 -8.00
CA ALA A 281 28.87 -6.73 -6.80
C ALA A 281 28.41 -8.18 -6.71
N GLY A 282 29.37 -9.09 -6.42
CA GLY A 282 29.08 -10.52 -6.33
C GLY A 282 29.08 -11.28 -7.64
N PHE A 283 29.20 -10.60 -8.79
CA PHE A 283 29.27 -11.22 -10.11
C PHE A 283 30.53 -10.75 -10.86
N SER A 284 31.31 -11.69 -11.37
CA SER A 284 32.41 -11.38 -12.30
C SER A 284 31.90 -11.45 -13.72
N ILE A 285 31.73 -10.28 -14.36
CA ILE A 285 31.29 -10.16 -15.74
C ILE A 285 32.51 -9.73 -16.57
N ASN A 286 32.89 -10.51 -17.59
CA ASN A 286 34.05 -10.25 -18.47
C ASN A 286 35.37 -10.03 -17.69
N GLY A 287 35.58 -10.69 -16.55
CA GLY A 287 36.80 -10.59 -15.77
C GLY A 287 36.95 -9.30 -14.90
N TYR A 288 35.90 -8.45 -14.87
CA TYR A 288 35.88 -7.26 -14.01
C TYR A 288 35.12 -7.54 -12.72
N GLU A 289 35.78 -7.26 -11.62
CA GLU A 289 35.20 -7.35 -10.25
C GLU A 289 34.93 -5.96 -9.71
N ALA A 290 33.94 -5.84 -8.82
CA ALA A 290 33.61 -4.58 -8.18
C ALA A 290 34.83 -4.11 -7.32
N PRO A 291 35.16 -2.81 -7.35
CA PRO A 291 36.34 -2.26 -6.65
C PRO A 291 36.24 -2.36 -5.15
N VAL A 292 35.05 -2.52 -4.60
CA VAL A 292 34.79 -2.69 -3.16
C VAL A 292 34.25 -4.08 -2.91
N VAL A 293 35.11 -4.96 -2.42
CA VAL A 293 34.75 -6.36 -2.18
C VAL A 293 34.18 -6.50 -0.76
N ALA A 294 32.86 -6.43 -0.64
CA ALA A 294 32.21 -7.07 0.50
C ALA A 294 32.53 -8.57 0.42
N SER A 295 32.95 -9.21 1.51
CA SER A 295 33.15 -10.65 1.50
C SER A 295 31.86 -11.35 1.03
N LYS A 296 31.98 -12.47 0.32
CA LYS A 296 30.81 -13.21 -0.20
C LYS A 296 29.74 -13.47 0.88
N ALA A 297 30.20 -13.72 2.12
CA ALA A 297 29.30 -13.90 3.27
C ALA A 297 28.48 -12.64 3.59
N TRP A 298 29.09 -11.46 3.55
CA TRP A 298 28.39 -10.19 3.76
C TRP A 298 27.39 -9.87 2.65
N THR A 299 27.75 -10.17 1.41
CA THR A 299 26.85 -9.97 0.26
C THR A 299 25.60 -10.86 0.37
N ILE A 300 25.80 -12.14 0.71
CA ILE A 300 24.67 -13.08 0.92
C ILE A 300 23.81 -12.61 2.12
N LEU A 301 24.43 -12.24 3.23
CA LEU A 301 23.72 -11.76 4.41
C LEU A 301 22.86 -10.51 4.07
N THR A 302 23.39 -9.61 3.24
CA THR A 302 22.68 -8.40 2.81
C THR A 302 21.47 -8.76 1.93
N TYR A 303 21.60 -9.69 0.99
CA TYR A 303 20.49 -10.15 0.16
C TYR A 303 19.41 -10.84 0.99
N VAL A 304 19.80 -11.71 1.92
CA VAL A 304 18.85 -12.42 2.79
C VAL A 304 18.13 -11.45 3.72
N SER A 305 18.86 -10.51 4.36
CA SER A 305 18.23 -9.53 5.25
C SER A 305 17.29 -8.60 4.53
N PHE A 306 17.64 -8.16 3.31
CA PHE A 306 16.72 -7.38 2.48
C PHE A 306 15.51 -8.21 2.01
N GLY A 307 15.72 -9.47 1.64
CA GLY A 307 14.63 -10.39 1.29
C GLY A 307 13.64 -10.56 2.45
N ILE A 308 14.15 -10.85 3.66
CA ILE A 308 13.29 -10.95 4.85
C ILE A 308 12.54 -9.64 5.09
N PHE A 309 13.19 -8.48 4.88
CA PHE A 309 12.53 -7.19 5.03
C PHE A 309 11.40 -6.99 4.01
N CYS A 310 11.59 -7.33 2.73
CA CYS A 310 10.55 -7.23 1.69
C CYS A 310 9.36 -8.17 1.94
N PHE A 311 9.62 -9.37 2.46
CA PHE A 311 8.57 -10.35 2.78
C PHE A 311 7.98 -10.19 4.18
N LEU A 312 8.45 -9.23 4.98
CA LEU A 312 8.04 -9.03 6.37
C LEU A 312 6.50 -8.87 6.54
N PRO A 313 5.77 -8.08 5.74
CA PRO A 313 4.30 -8.00 5.85
C PRO A 313 3.63 -9.36 5.68
N ILE A 314 4.06 -10.13 4.68
CA ILE A 314 3.54 -11.47 4.39
C ILE A 314 3.81 -12.41 5.56
N ILE A 315 5.03 -12.36 6.13
CA ILE A 315 5.43 -13.18 7.27
C ILE A 315 4.55 -12.86 8.48
N ILE A 316 4.29 -11.59 8.75
CA ILE A 316 3.42 -11.16 9.85
C ILE A 316 2.00 -11.67 9.63
N ASP A 317 1.44 -11.49 8.44
CA ASP A 317 0.08 -11.93 8.11
C ASP A 317 -0.08 -13.44 8.26
N VAL A 318 0.91 -14.21 7.81
CA VAL A 318 0.91 -15.67 7.95
C VAL A 318 1.01 -16.08 9.43
N ILE A 319 1.92 -15.50 10.20
CA ILE A 319 2.11 -15.82 11.63
C ILE A 319 0.82 -15.52 12.41
N GLU A 320 0.20 -14.36 12.20
CA GLU A 320 -1.02 -14.00 12.92
C GLU A 320 -2.23 -14.82 12.46
N SER A 321 -2.35 -15.15 11.19
CA SER A 321 -3.38 -16.04 10.66
C SER A 321 -3.29 -17.43 11.30
N VAL A 322 -2.09 -18.00 11.39
CA VAL A 322 -1.86 -19.29 12.07
C VAL A 322 -2.16 -19.19 13.57
N SER A 323 -1.72 -18.13 14.22
CA SER A 323 -1.99 -17.90 15.65
C SER A 323 -3.48 -17.74 15.93
N PHE A 324 -4.21 -17.03 15.07
CA PHE A 324 -5.66 -16.85 15.20
C PHE A 324 -6.42 -18.15 14.98
N SER A 325 -6.06 -18.92 13.96
CA SER A 325 -6.69 -20.23 13.69
C SER A 325 -6.45 -21.21 14.84
N HIS A 326 -5.24 -21.22 15.44
CA HIS A 326 -4.92 -22.03 16.61
C HIS A 326 -5.73 -21.62 17.85
N SER A 327 -5.85 -20.32 18.11
CA SER A 327 -6.65 -19.77 19.20
C SER A 327 -8.14 -20.10 19.03
N ARG A 328 -8.67 -19.98 17.82
CA ARG A 328 -10.06 -20.31 17.48
C ARG A 328 -10.36 -21.78 17.70
N ARG A 329 -9.45 -22.67 17.28
CA ARG A 329 -9.57 -24.10 17.50
C ARG A 329 -9.56 -24.47 18.99
N LYS A 330 -8.68 -23.81 19.77
CA LYS A 330 -8.59 -24.00 21.22
C LYS A 330 -9.87 -23.54 21.95
N SER A 331 -10.43 -22.40 21.53
CA SER A 331 -11.70 -21.90 22.07
C SER A 331 -12.88 -22.80 21.72
N ALA A 332 -12.94 -23.34 20.50
CA ALA A 332 -13.98 -24.29 20.10
C ALA A 332 -13.93 -25.58 20.94
N VAL A 333 -12.74 -26.15 21.14
CA VAL A 333 -12.54 -27.34 22.00
C VAL A 333 -12.94 -27.05 23.44
N ASN A 334 -12.61 -25.88 24.00
CA ASN A 334 -13.01 -25.51 25.35
C ASN A 334 -14.54 -25.34 25.49
N LEU A 335 -15.18 -24.77 24.47
CA LEU A 335 -16.65 -24.65 24.42
C LEU A 335 -17.30 -26.03 24.41
N GLU A 336 -16.82 -26.94 23.58
CA GLU A 336 -17.33 -28.32 23.48
C GLU A 336 -17.18 -29.07 24.79
N MET A 337 -16.02 -28.96 25.46
CA MET A 337 -15.81 -29.53 26.80
C MET A 337 -16.72 -28.90 27.86
N THR A 338 -17.00 -27.59 27.76
CA THR A 338 -17.90 -26.92 28.69
C THR A 338 -19.34 -27.36 28.48
N TYR A 339 -19.81 -27.50 27.24
CA TYR A 339 -21.14 -28.05 26.96
C TYR A 339 -21.27 -29.49 27.48
N LYS A 340 -20.27 -30.34 27.25
CA LYS A 340 -20.28 -31.72 27.74
C LYS A 340 -20.40 -31.78 29.25
N LYS A 341 -19.64 -30.97 29.99
CA LYS A 341 -19.74 -30.87 31.46
C LYS A 341 -21.12 -30.41 31.93
N ILE A 342 -21.72 -29.43 31.22
CA ILE A 342 -23.08 -28.97 31.54
C ILE A 342 -24.11 -30.08 31.34
N TYR A 343 -24.00 -30.83 30.23
CA TYR A 343 -24.89 -31.97 29.97
C TYR A 343 -24.75 -33.05 31.07
N GLU A 344 -23.52 -33.45 31.42
CA GLU A 344 -23.26 -34.44 32.48
C GLU A 344 -23.84 -33.99 33.84
N THR A 345 -23.70 -32.69 34.18
CA THR A 345 -24.26 -32.14 35.44
C THR A 345 -25.79 -32.06 35.42
N LEU A 346 -26.41 -31.85 34.27
CA LEU A 346 -27.87 -31.86 34.12
C LEU A 346 -28.44 -33.29 34.19
N GLU A 347 -27.74 -34.29 33.65
CA GLU A 347 -28.08 -35.69 33.70
C GLU A 347 -27.99 -36.24 35.14
N GLU A 348 -26.91 -35.89 35.87
CA GLU A 348 -26.77 -36.25 37.32
C GLU A 348 -27.84 -35.61 38.21
N LYS A 349 -28.35 -34.43 37.88
CA LYS A 349 -29.40 -33.76 38.65
C LYS A 349 -30.81 -34.17 38.25
N GLY A 350 -30.99 -35.10 37.33
CA GLY A 350 -32.31 -35.62 36.91
C GLY A 350 -33.25 -34.60 36.29
N THR A 351 -32.69 -33.50 35.72
CA THR A 351 -33.45 -32.38 35.14
C THR A 351 -33.59 -32.51 33.62
N VAL A 352 -33.27 -33.65 33.06
CA VAL A 352 -33.51 -33.91 31.63
C VAL A 352 -34.87 -34.57 31.47
N LEU A 353 -35.82 -33.76 30.95
CA LEU A 353 -37.14 -34.24 30.49
C LEU A 353 -36.98 -34.91 29.12
#